data_385a65e85d9c144e33bfd2e1d814e8a9
#
_entry.id   385a65e85d9c144e33bfd2e1d814e8a9
#
_cell.length_a   1.000
_cell.length_b   1.000
_cell.length_c   1.000
_cell.angle_alpha   90.00
_cell.angle_beta   90.00
_cell.angle_gamma   90.00
#
_symmetry.space_group_name_H-M   'P 1'
#
loop_
_entity.id
_entity.type
_entity.pdbx_description
1 polymer ?
#
loop_
_entity_poly.entity_id
_entity_poly.type
_entity_poly.pdbx_seq_one_letter_code
_entity_poly.pdbx_strand_id
1 'polypeptide(L)'
;MARLIYSSGGQAKVFLVSSPKKYSGAARTNYDVLCNLFGDVQLLSGADEARQDVLHCDAVVDAVFGTGLDRDVRGLAADVISLINSCGRPVLNLDIPSGISGDTGRVMGVAVRADYTVTFGLPKIGNLLYPGYDHCGELFVTHISFPPSLYDQEDLLTQTNE
;
A
#
# COMPACT_ATOMS: atom_id res chain seq x y z
N MET A 1 -5.15 7.09 5.01
CA MET A 1 -4.93 7.95 3.83
C MET A 1 -6.23 8.63 3.38
N ALA A 2 -7.28 7.94 2.91
CA ALA A 2 -8.50 8.57 2.37
C ALA A 2 -9.09 9.68 3.28
N ARG A 3 -9.19 9.45 4.59
CA ARG A 3 -9.64 10.49 5.54
C ARG A 3 -8.78 11.76 5.51
N LEU A 4 -7.47 11.63 5.36
CA LEU A 4 -6.56 12.78 5.28
C LEU A 4 -6.77 13.55 3.97
N ILE A 5 -6.98 12.85 2.86
CA ILE A 5 -7.30 13.48 1.56
C ILE A 5 -8.56 14.32 1.69
N TYR A 6 -9.63 13.76 2.25
CA TYR A 6 -10.88 14.49 2.48
C TYR A 6 -10.70 15.69 3.41
N SER A 7 -9.98 15.54 4.52
CA SER A 7 -9.75 16.67 5.46
C SER A 7 -8.90 17.78 4.85
N SER A 8 -8.17 17.49 3.78
CA SER A 8 -7.40 18.46 3.00
C SER A 8 -8.17 19.03 1.79
N GLY A 9 -9.47 18.73 1.68
CA GLY A 9 -10.32 19.23 0.60
C GLY A 9 -10.24 18.43 -0.70
N GLY A 10 -9.52 17.30 -0.72
CA GLY A 10 -9.47 16.39 -1.86
C GLY A 10 -10.65 15.42 -1.87
N GLN A 11 -10.79 14.71 -2.99
CA GLN A 11 -11.79 13.63 -3.15
C GLN A 11 -11.05 12.29 -3.22
N ALA A 12 -11.59 11.25 -2.59
CA ALA A 12 -11.05 9.91 -2.65
C ALA A 12 -12.18 8.88 -2.79
N LYS A 13 -12.05 7.98 -3.76
CA LYS A 13 -12.88 6.79 -3.88
C LYS A 13 -12.09 5.60 -3.38
N VAL A 14 -12.70 4.79 -2.53
CA VAL A 14 -12.01 3.67 -1.88
C VAL A 14 -12.56 2.34 -2.38
N PHE A 15 -11.69 1.51 -2.92
CA PHE A 15 -12.01 0.17 -3.36
C PHE A 15 -11.45 -0.88 -2.41
N LEU A 16 -12.27 -1.84 -2.04
CA LEU A 16 -11.89 -2.96 -1.19
C LEU A 16 -11.77 -4.22 -2.05
N VAL A 17 -10.62 -4.88 -2.00
CA VAL A 17 -10.38 -6.18 -2.67
C VAL A 17 -10.74 -7.37 -1.79
N SER A 18 -11.12 -7.12 -0.52
CA SER A 18 -11.55 -8.15 0.42
C SER A 18 -12.69 -7.66 1.29
N SER A 19 -13.49 -8.61 1.81
CA SER A 19 -14.65 -8.28 2.65
C SER A 19 -14.23 -7.58 3.95
N PRO A 20 -14.84 -6.42 4.29
CA PRO A 20 -14.58 -5.70 5.53
C PRO A 20 -15.10 -6.45 6.78
N LYS A 21 -15.84 -7.55 6.61
CA LYS A 21 -16.29 -8.39 7.73
C LYS A 21 -15.14 -8.97 8.55
N LYS A 22 -13.95 -9.06 7.98
CA LYS A 22 -12.75 -9.57 8.65
C LYS A 22 -11.94 -8.48 9.39
N TYR A 23 -12.33 -7.21 9.25
CA TYR A 23 -11.61 -6.12 9.90
C TYR A 23 -11.87 -6.14 11.40
N SER A 24 -10.82 -5.94 12.19
CA SER A 24 -10.85 -5.87 13.65
C SER A 24 -9.97 -4.73 14.15
N GLY A 25 -10.11 -4.35 15.41
CA GLY A 25 -9.30 -3.31 16.05
C GLY A 25 -9.30 -1.99 15.29
N ALA A 26 -8.14 -1.37 15.15
CA ALA A 26 -7.96 -0.09 14.49
C ALA A 26 -8.42 -0.07 13.03
N ALA A 27 -8.24 -1.18 12.30
CA ALA A 27 -8.69 -1.30 10.91
C ALA A 27 -10.22 -1.18 10.82
N ARG A 28 -10.94 -1.84 11.71
CA ARG A 28 -12.41 -1.75 11.79
C ARG A 28 -12.86 -0.34 12.14
N THR A 29 -12.27 0.25 13.17
CA THR A 29 -12.63 1.63 13.58
C THR A 29 -12.41 2.63 12.44
N ASN A 30 -11.28 2.56 11.74
CA ASN A 30 -11.00 3.47 10.63
C ASN A 30 -11.94 3.25 9.44
N TYR A 31 -12.32 2.00 9.16
CA TYR A 31 -13.30 1.68 8.14
C TYR A 31 -14.68 2.25 8.48
N ASP A 32 -15.18 2.07 9.71
CA ASP A 32 -16.48 2.58 10.15
C ASP A 32 -16.51 4.12 10.10
N VAL A 33 -15.44 4.78 10.54
CA VAL A 33 -15.31 6.24 10.44
C VAL A 33 -15.34 6.70 8.97
N LEU A 34 -14.63 6.01 8.08
CA LEU A 34 -14.59 6.33 6.66
C LEU A 34 -15.99 6.24 6.04
N CYS A 35 -16.70 5.13 6.28
CA CYS A 35 -18.05 4.91 5.77
C CYS A 35 -19.06 5.95 6.29
N ASN A 36 -18.95 6.31 7.57
CA ASN A 36 -19.88 7.27 8.19
C ASN A 36 -19.66 8.72 7.74
N LEU A 37 -18.41 9.11 7.46
CA LEU A 37 -18.08 10.48 7.11
C LEU A 37 -18.14 10.76 5.60
N PHE A 38 -17.78 9.79 4.77
CA PHE A 38 -17.49 10.07 3.35
C PHE A 38 -18.18 9.13 2.36
N GLY A 39 -18.65 7.97 2.78
CA GLY A 39 -19.59 7.12 2.06
C GLY A 39 -19.11 6.43 0.76
N ASP A 40 -18.04 6.87 0.13
CA ASP A 40 -17.61 6.36 -1.19
C ASP A 40 -16.61 5.19 -1.05
N VAL A 41 -17.12 4.09 -0.48
CA VAL A 41 -16.36 2.85 -0.27
C VAL A 41 -17.07 1.69 -0.97
N GLN A 42 -16.43 1.10 -1.96
CA GLN A 42 -16.96 0.01 -2.77
C GLN A 42 -16.18 -1.29 -2.57
N LEU A 43 -16.88 -2.39 -2.27
CA LEU A 43 -16.32 -3.74 -2.33
C LEU A 43 -16.37 -4.23 -3.77
N LEU A 44 -15.21 -4.57 -4.34
CA LEU A 44 -15.09 -5.07 -5.70
C LEU A 44 -15.48 -6.55 -5.80
N SER A 45 -16.23 -6.88 -6.84
CA SER A 45 -16.45 -8.25 -7.31
C SER A 45 -15.57 -8.60 -8.51
N GLY A 46 -15.10 -7.58 -9.24
CA GLY A 46 -14.16 -7.67 -10.36
C GLY A 46 -13.38 -6.37 -10.53
N ALA A 47 -12.17 -6.44 -11.09
CA ALA A 47 -11.31 -5.27 -11.26
C ALA A 47 -11.91 -4.24 -12.24
N ASP A 48 -12.72 -4.67 -13.19
CA ASP A 48 -13.38 -3.80 -14.19
C ASP A 48 -14.33 -2.78 -13.55
N GLU A 49 -14.87 -3.07 -12.35
CA GLU A 49 -15.72 -2.13 -11.63
C GLU A 49 -14.97 -0.85 -11.21
N ALA A 50 -13.66 -0.93 -11.01
CA ALA A 50 -12.82 0.23 -10.68
C ALA A 50 -12.18 0.90 -11.90
N ARG A 51 -12.26 0.27 -13.09
CA ARG A 51 -11.50 0.68 -14.27
C ARG A 51 -11.68 2.15 -14.65
N GLN A 52 -12.92 2.63 -14.71
CA GLN A 52 -13.19 4.01 -15.12
C GLN A 52 -12.62 5.02 -14.11
N ASP A 53 -12.80 4.76 -12.83
CA ASP A 53 -12.29 5.63 -11.77
C ASP A 53 -10.75 5.65 -11.77
N VAL A 54 -10.12 4.48 -11.91
CA VAL A 54 -8.65 4.34 -11.94
C VAL A 54 -8.03 5.01 -13.17
N LEU A 55 -8.69 4.96 -14.33
CA LEU A 55 -8.20 5.61 -15.56
C LEU A 55 -8.36 7.15 -15.55
N HIS A 56 -9.30 7.70 -14.77
CA HIS A 56 -9.63 9.12 -14.79
C HIS A 56 -9.27 9.86 -13.49
N CYS A 57 -8.69 9.19 -12.49
CA CYS A 57 -8.21 9.85 -11.28
C CYS A 57 -6.89 10.62 -11.53
N ASP A 58 -6.52 11.49 -10.60
CA ASP A 58 -5.25 12.21 -10.63
C ASP A 58 -4.09 11.32 -10.17
N ALA A 59 -4.35 10.41 -9.21
CA ALA A 59 -3.37 9.45 -8.70
C ALA A 59 -4.06 8.22 -8.09
N VAL A 60 -3.35 7.11 -8.05
CA VAL A 60 -3.78 5.87 -7.39
C VAL A 60 -2.97 5.69 -6.10
N VAL A 61 -3.65 5.29 -5.03
CA VAL A 61 -2.98 4.88 -3.78
C VAL A 61 -3.09 3.37 -3.62
N ASP A 62 -1.96 2.68 -3.68
CA ASP A 62 -1.86 1.25 -3.40
C ASP A 62 -1.75 1.00 -1.89
N ALA A 63 -2.72 0.26 -1.36
CA ALA A 63 -2.77 -0.20 0.02
C ALA A 63 -3.45 -1.58 0.11
N VAL A 64 -3.28 -2.43 -0.90
CA VAL A 64 -3.93 -3.74 -0.99
C VAL A 64 -3.27 -4.74 -0.04
N PHE A 65 -1.94 -4.83 -0.06
CA PHE A 65 -1.15 -5.68 0.82
C PHE A 65 0.00 -4.88 1.46
N GLY A 66 0.32 -5.23 2.70
CA GLY A 66 1.51 -4.77 3.40
C GLY A 66 2.52 -5.91 3.60
N THR A 67 3.33 -5.80 4.67
CA THR A 67 4.42 -6.74 4.99
C THR A 67 3.98 -8.18 5.31
N GLY A 68 2.70 -8.41 5.59
CA GLY A 68 2.17 -9.73 5.92
C GLY A 68 1.87 -10.65 4.73
N LEU A 69 2.39 -10.35 3.55
CA LEU A 69 2.18 -11.17 2.35
C LEU A 69 3.06 -12.42 2.38
N ASP A 70 2.46 -13.60 2.50
CA ASP A 70 3.12 -14.90 2.67
C ASP A 70 2.98 -15.85 1.47
N ARG A 71 2.24 -15.46 0.44
CA ARG A 71 1.94 -16.29 -0.73
C ARG A 71 1.73 -15.46 -1.99
N ASP A 72 1.78 -16.11 -3.14
CA ASP A 72 1.53 -15.45 -4.43
C ASP A 72 0.15 -14.78 -4.49
N VAL A 73 0.13 -13.56 -4.99
CA VAL A 73 -1.09 -12.81 -5.26
C VAL A 73 -1.81 -13.44 -6.44
N ARG A 74 -3.11 -13.73 -6.29
CA ARG A 74 -3.95 -14.35 -7.31
C ARG A 74 -5.36 -13.77 -7.30
N GLY A 75 -6.14 -14.08 -8.35
CA GLY A 75 -7.54 -13.70 -8.49
C GLY A 75 -7.73 -12.18 -8.49
N LEU A 76 -8.83 -11.70 -7.88
CA LEU A 76 -9.22 -10.29 -7.89
C LEU A 76 -8.07 -9.33 -7.53
N ALA A 77 -7.27 -9.66 -6.52
CA ALA A 77 -6.14 -8.80 -6.14
C ALA A 77 -5.09 -8.71 -7.25
N ALA A 78 -4.80 -9.81 -7.95
CA ALA A 78 -3.88 -9.80 -9.09
C ALA A 78 -4.44 -8.98 -10.27
N ASP A 79 -5.74 -9.08 -10.52
CA ASP A 79 -6.41 -8.32 -11.56
C ASP A 79 -6.40 -6.82 -11.26
N VAL A 80 -6.62 -6.44 -9.99
CA VAL A 80 -6.54 -5.04 -9.53
C VAL A 80 -5.11 -4.50 -9.65
N ILE A 81 -4.08 -5.27 -9.25
CA ILE A 81 -2.68 -4.87 -9.42
C ILE A 81 -2.35 -4.67 -10.91
N SER A 82 -2.84 -5.56 -11.78
CA SER A 82 -2.64 -5.44 -13.23
C SER A 82 -3.32 -4.18 -13.79
N LEU A 83 -4.51 -3.84 -13.30
CA LEU A 83 -5.22 -2.62 -13.65
C LEU A 83 -4.41 -1.37 -13.20
N ILE A 84 -3.92 -1.35 -11.96
CA ILE A 84 -3.09 -0.26 -11.44
C ILE A 84 -1.84 -0.08 -12.32
N ASN A 85 -1.12 -1.16 -12.62
CA ASN A 85 0.09 -1.10 -13.44
C ASN A 85 -0.14 -0.62 -14.87
N SER A 86 -1.37 -0.72 -15.39
CA SER A 86 -1.74 -0.34 -16.75
C SER A 86 -2.46 1.01 -16.85
N CYS A 87 -2.75 1.67 -15.73
CA CYS A 87 -3.61 2.85 -15.72
C CYS A 87 -2.94 4.13 -16.24
N GLY A 88 -1.61 4.19 -16.27
CA GLY A 88 -0.85 5.38 -16.70
C GLY A 88 -1.03 6.59 -15.77
N ARG A 89 -1.43 6.37 -14.53
CA ARG A 89 -1.56 7.41 -13.49
C ARG A 89 -0.44 7.28 -12.48
N PRO A 90 -0.03 8.37 -11.83
CA PRO A 90 0.91 8.29 -10.72
C PRO A 90 0.40 7.33 -9.64
N VAL A 91 1.27 6.42 -9.19
CA VAL A 91 0.95 5.42 -8.17
C VAL A 91 1.76 5.70 -6.91
N LEU A 92 1.07 5.99 -5.81
CA LEU A 92 1.63 6.09 -4.48
C LEU A 92 1.37 4.81 -3.71
N ASN A 93 2.40 4.15 -3.27
CA ASN A 93 2.29 2.99 -2.41
C ASN A 93 2.43 3.34 -0.92
N LEU A 94 1.70 2.62 -0.07
CA LEU A 94 1.80 2.72 1.38
C LEU A 94 2.56 1.52 1.93
N ASP A 95 3.70 1.78 2.54
CA ASP A 95 4.60 0.88 3.25
C ASP A 95 5.48 0.01 2.34
N ILE A 96 4.93 -0.87 1.54
CA ILE A 96 5.62 -1.72 0.57
C ILE A 96 4.71 -2.01 -0.61
N PRO A 97 5.19 -1.99 -1.87
CA PRO A 97 4.34 -2.25 -3.03
C PRO A 97 3.61 -3.58 -2.91
N SER A 98 2.29 -3.55 -3.10
CA SER A 98 1.47 -4.75 -3.02
C SER A 98 1.98 -5.82 -3.97
N GLY A 99 2.25 -7.00 -3.44
CA GLY A 99 2.84 -8.11 -4.18
C GLY A 99 4.36 -8.27 -3.99
N ILE A 100 5.02 -7.40 -3.23
CA ILE A 100 6.43 -7.56 -2.85
C ILE A 100 6.51 -8.19 -1.45
N SER A 101 7.39 -9.19 -1.30
CA SER A 101 7.72 -9.76 0.01
C SER A 101 8.53 -8.77 0.84
N GLY A 102 8.06 -8.42 2.04
CA GLY A 102 8.73 -7.51 2.95
C GLY A 102 10.11 -8.00 3.40
N ASP A 103 10.29 -9.31 3.49
CA ASP A 103 11.50 -9.95 4.03
C ASP A 103 12.57 -10.22 2.96
N THR A 104 12.18 -10.36 1.68
CA THR A 104 13.08 -10.84 0.63
C THR A 104 13.15 -9.97 -0.61
N GLY A 105 12.23 -9.02 -0.79
CA GLY A 105 12.10 -8.22 -2.01
C GLY A 105 11.59 -8.98 -3.24
N ARG A 106 11.21 -10.25 -3.09
CA ARG A 106 10.71 -11.06 -4.21
C ARG A 106 9.32 -10.64 -4.62
N VAL A 107 9.05 -10.70 -5.93
CA VAL A 107 7.69 -10.57 -6.46
C VAL A 107 6.90 -11.85 -6.15
N MET A 108 5.78 -11.69 -5.48
CA MET A 108 4.87 -12.77 -5.10
C MET A 108 3.74 -12.91 -6.13
N GLY A 109 4.07 -13.48 -7.27
CA GLY A 109 3.17 -13.63 -8.43
C GLY A 109 3.10 -12.36 -9.28
N VAL A 110 2.42 -11.33 -8.82
CA VAL A 110 2.36 -10.01 -9.45
C VAL A 110 2.52 -8.92 -8.39
N ALA A 111 3.16 -7.80 -8.74
CA ALA A 111 3.34 -6.68 -7.82
C ALA A 111 3.04 -5.33 -8.50
N VAL A 112 2.61 -4.36 -7.69
CA VAL A 112 2.45 -2.97 -8.11
C VAL A 112 3.82 -2.38 -8.45
N ARG A 113 3.84 -1.55 -9.49
CA ARG A 113 4.97 -0.67 -9.82
C ARG A 113 4.58 0.74 -9.41
N ALA A 114 5.09 1.18 -8.28
CA ALA A 114 4.82 2.50 -7.75
C ALA A 114 5.78 3.55 -8.33
N ASP A 115 5.31 4.78 -8.46
CA ASP A 115 6.17 5.95 -8.71
C ASP A 115 6.76 6.46 -7.40
N TYR A 116 5.99 6.32 -6.31
CA TYR A 116 6.37 6.74 -4.96
C TYR A 116 5.98 5.68 -3.94
N THR A 117 6.86 5.41 -2.98
CA THR A 117 6.55 4.57 -1.81
C THR A 117 6.84 5.34 -0.54
N VAL A 118 5.83 5.43 0.35
CA VAL A 118 6.00 5.98 1.70
C VAL A 118 6.00 4.82 2.68
N THR A 119 7.17 4.47 3.19
CA THR A 119 7.32 3.41 4.20
C THR A 119 7.32 3.98 5.61
N PHE A 120 6.81 3.20 6.56
CA PHE A 120 6.57 3.63 7.93
C PHE A 120 7.64 3.09 8.87
N GLY A 121 8.24 4.00 9.66
CA GLY A 121 9.27 3.70 10.65
C GLY A 121 10.62 3.45 10.02
N LEU A 122 10.86 2.22 9.56
CA LEU A 122 12.09 1.81 8.85
C LEU A 122 11.75 1.20 7.49
N PRO A 123 12.63 1.33 6.48
CA PRO A 123 12.49 0.58 5.23
C PRO A 123 12.50 -0.92 5.53
N LYS A 124 11.62 -1.65 4.84
CA LYS A 124 11.65 -3.12 4.89
C LYS A 124 12.76 -3.62 3.97
N ILE A 125 13.30 -4.79 4.26
CA ILE A 125 14.30 -5.43 3.39
C ILE A 125 13.79 -5.47 1.94
N GLY A 126 12.50 -5.75 1.76
CA GLY A 126 11.85 -5.77 0.46
C GLY A 126 11.81 -4.44 -0.29
N ASN A 127 11.92 -3.29 0.40
CA ASN A 127 12.05 -1.99 -0.24
C ASN A 127 13.48 -1.72 -0.77
N LEU A 128 14.48 -2.44 -0.26
CA LEU A 128 15.90 -2.18 -0.49
C LEU A 128 16.56 -3.20 -1.42
N LEU A 129 15.99 -4.42 -1.50
CA LEU A 129 16.53 -5.50 -2.32
C LEU A 129 15.79 -5.65 -3.64
N TYR A 130 16.52 -5.99 -4.70
CA TYR A 130 15.95 -6.36 -6.00
C TYR A 130 15.22 -7.71 -5.91
N PRO A 131 14.09 -7.87 -6.64
CA PRO A 131 13.46 -6.90 -7.53
C PRO A 131 12.53 -5.88 -6.84
N GLY A 132 12.27 -5.98 -5.54
CA GLY A 132 11.36 -5.12 -4.81
C GLY A 132 11.72 -3.64 -4.88
N TYR A 133 13.03 -3.33 -4.85
CA TYR A 133 13.53 -1.96 -5.02
C TYR A 133 13.03 -1.29 -6.30
N ASP A 134 13.03 -2.00 -7.44
CA ASP A 134 12.53 -1.49 -8.74
C ASP A 134 11.02 -1.21 -8.74
N HIS A 135 10.29 -1.78 -7.80
CA HIS A 135 8.85 -1.59 -7.66
C HIS A 135 8.48 -0.41 -6.78
N CYS A 136 9.43 0.12 -5.99
CA CYS A 136 9.16 1.18 -5.02
C CYS A 136 9.06 2.58 -5.63
N GLY A 137 9.68 2.81 -6.79
CA GLY A 137 9.89 4.18 -7.29
C GLY A 137 10.73 4.99 -6.30
N GLU A 138 10.39 6.25 -6.10
CA GLU A 138 11.05 7.09 -5.09
C GLU A 138 10.58 6.71 -3.69
N LEU A 139 11.53 6.30 -2.83
CA LEU A 139 11.25 5.79 -1.49
C LEU A 139 11.38 6.89 -0.44
N PHE A 140 10.29 7.13 0.28
CA PHE A 140 10.24 8.04 1.43
C PHE A 140 10.03 7.26 2.73
N VAL A 141 10.80 7.62 3.75
CA VAL A 141 10.65 7.06 5.11
C VAL A 141 9.94 8.08 5.98
N THR A 142 8.83 7.70 6.59
CA THR A 142 8.12 8.55 7.55
C THR A 142 8.09 7.93 8.94
N HIS A 143 8.40 8.74 9.94
CA HIS A 143 8.34 8.28 11.33
C HIS A 143 6.89 8.19 11.80
N ILE A 144 6.57 7.08 12.49
CA ILE A 144 5.24 6.82 13.08
C ILE A 144 5.30 6.79 14.59
N SER A 145 5.91 7.81 15.19
CA SER A 145 6.02 7.97 16.64
C SER A 145 6.84 6.86 17.35
N PHE A 146 7.78 6.22 16.65
CA PHE A 146 8.74 5.36 17.32
C PHE A 146 9.70 6.19 18.15
N PRO A 147 9.92 5.85 19.45
CA PRO A 147 10.89 6.55 20.25
C PRO A 147 12.32 6.39 19.70
N PRO A 148 13.16 7.43 19.74
CA PRO A 148 14.54 7.37 19.24
C PRO A 148 15.34 6.17 19.77
N SER A 149 15.10 5.78 21.03
CA SER A 149 15.76 4.63 21.66
C SER A 149 15.55 3.28 20.95
N LEU A 150 14.54 3.16 20.09
CA LEU A 150 14.37 1.95 19.25
C LEU A 150 15.37 1.89 18.09
N TYR A 151 15.92 3.05 17.68
CA TYR A 151 16.90 3.13 16.59
C TYR A 151 18.33 3.03 17.10
N ASP A 152 18.55 3.20 18.42
CA ASP A 152 19.87 3.20 19.06
C ASP A 152 20.34 1.78 19.48
N GLN A 153 19.60 0.73 19.15
CA GLN A 153 20.02 -0.64 19.46
C GLN A 153 21.14 -1.06 18.50
N GLU A 154 22.28 -1.50 19.07
CA GLU A 154 23.47 -1.89 18.31
C GLU A 154 23.18 -2.94 17.22
N ASP A 155 22.20 -3.83 17.44
CA ASP A 155 21.77 -4.86 16.48
C ASP A 155 21.12 -4.29 15.20
N LEU A 156 20.62 -3.04 15.24
CA LEU A 156 20.04 -2.35 14.08
C LEU A 156 21.11 -1.58 13.28
N LEU A 157 22.22 -1.17 13.92
CA LEU A 157 23.28 -0.39 13.29
C LEU A 157 24.15 -1.24 12.34
N THR A 158 24.19 -2.55 12.54
CA THR A 158 24.97 -3.47 11.69
C THR A 158 24.38 -3.67 10.29
N GLN A 159 23.13 -3.27 10.06
CA GLN A 159 22.48 -3.45 8.75
C GLN A 159 22.59 -2.22 7.82
N THR A 160 23.11 -1.10 8.30
CA THR A 160 23.16 0.17 7.55
C THR A 160 24.56 0.62 7.12
N ASN A 161 25.60 -0.18 7.40
CA ASN A 161 27.01 0.19 7.15
C ASN A 161 27.68 -0.60 6.03
N GLU A 162 26.93 -1.19 5.08
CA GLU A 162 27.51 -1.75 3.84
C GLU A 162 26.87 -1.16 2.58
#